data_bf8af907b5f17bf979279480025a1827
#
_entry.id   bf8af907b5f17bf979279480025a1827
#
_cell.length_a   1.000
_cell.length_b   1.000
_cell.length_c   1.000
_cell.angle_alpha   90.00
_cell.angle_beta   90.00
_cell.angle_gamma   90.00
#
_symmetry.space_group_name_H-M   'P 1'
#
loop_
_entity.id
_entity.type
_entity.pdbx_description
1 polymer ?
#
loop_
_entity_poly.entity_id
_entity_poly.type
_entity_poly.pdbx_seq_one_letter_code
_entity_poly.pdbx_strand_id
1 'polypeptide(L)'
;MRWYVRALGGCVAVAVGLLLSPASPASAHPKPPKPPPVATTSTTLTASATSVAQDSWVTFKAQVTSNAGTPAGSVTLTDASDGSILGTSALVSGTATFTTAALAPGTRQLVASYGGSTSFAPSSAAALAVSVAQTGSDAVTYQIDPSHDGRQAFGAPDASALTQKWNVTLGGTGGSLAGAGDVSYPVIAGGRVFVTVENTQTYGTNLFALDASTGATDWSVGLAGTYGFSALAYDGQTIFALNYDGLLTAFSASTGQELWATQLPDQWAFTAPPTAYDGVVYVSGAGYGGYVYAVSEADGLVQWEGTVENGDKSSPAVDDSGVYVSYACQQDYRFSLSGSLVWHHTTSCEGGGGSTAVLDGGNVYGRGAHDTPVILSKSSGTTVGTFASQTAPAFDGNNMYTIDNGNLVAVDPSGSPDRWSFGDGTLVTAPVVSGGAVFVGSSTGMVYAVSAATGQQIWAGAAGSVIMGPDEQNADVLVGMAVGDGLLVVPAGNALAAFGN
;
A
#
# COMPACT_ATOMS: atom_id res chain seq x y z
N MET A 1 -47.75 11.39 33.61
CA MET A 1 -48.89 12.07 34.22
C MET A 1 -49.79 12.57 33.12
N ARG A 2 -51.04 12.11 33.13
CA ARG A 2 -52.15 12.47 32.26
C ARG A 2 -52.47 13.97 32.36
N TRP A 3 -53.01 14.58 31.28
CA TRP A 3 -54.36 15.19 31.33
C TRP A 3 -54.85 15.53 29.90
N TYR A 4 -56.03 14.96 29.61
CA TYR A 4 -56.95 15.31 28.52
C TYR A 4 -57.67 16.61 28.85
N VAL A 5 -58.03 17.44 27.86
CA VAL A 5 -59.24 18.24 27.89
C VAL A 5 -59.93 18.24 26.51
N ARG A 6 -61.19 17.74 26.53
CA ARG A 6 -62.19 17.91 25.50
C ARG A 6 -62.93 19.24 25.77
N ALA A 7 -63.32 19.92 24.72
CA ALA A 7 -64.49 20.82 24.81
C ALA A 7 -65.32 20.69 23.55
N LEU A 8 -66.60 20.43 23.79
CA LEU A 8 -67.76 20.40 22.91
C LEU A 8 -68.33 21.81 22.74
N GLY A 9 -69.04 22.03 21.63
CA GLY A 9 -70.13 22.99 21.59
C GLY A 9 -70.23 23.83 20.34
N GLY A 10 -71.22 23.63 19.56
CA GLY A 10 -72.31 24.52 19.28
C GLY A 10 -72.68 24.61 17.80
N CYS A 11 -73.75 23.90 17.42
CA CYS A 11 -74.47 24.09 16.15
C CYS A 11 -75.20 25.46 16.16
N VAL A 12 -75.02 26.24 15.10
CA VAL A 12 -76.02 27.25 14.69
C VAL A 12 -76.30 26.99 13.19
N ALA A 13 -77.54 26.59 12.94
CA ALA A 13 -78.12 26.48 11.61
C ALA A 13 -78.63 27.87 11.17
N VAL A 14 -78.13 28.40 10.05
CA VAL A 14 -78.74 29.48 9.35
C VAL A 14 -79.13 29.01 7.94
N ALA A 15 -80.42 28.92 7.74
CA ALA A 15 -81.03 28.63 6.43
C ALA A 15 -80.96 29.91 5.59
N VAL A 16 -80.30 29.88 4.42
CA VAL A 16 -80.45 30.94 3.37
C VAL A 16 -80.74 30.26 2.07
N GLY A 17 -81.74 30.76 1.45
CA GLY A 17 -82.48 30.20 0.31
C GLY A 17 -81.68 29.96 -0.97
N LEU A 18 -82.04 28.93 -1.64
CA LEU A 18 -81.58 28.56 -2.98
C LEU A 18 -82.06 29.57 -4.00
N LEU A 19 -81.14 30.29 -4.68
CA LEU A 19 -81.34 30.83 -6.01
C LEU A 19 -80.58 29.93 -7.02
N LEU A 20 -81.29 29.12 -7.76
CA LEU A 20 -80.82 28.36 -8.89
C LEU A 20 -80.43 29.27 -10.02
N SER A 21 -79.15 29.47 -10.28
CA SER A 21 -78.64 30.01 -11.55
C SER A 21 -78.29 28.82 -12.47
N PRO A 22 -78.56 28.91 -13.76
CA PRO A 22 -78.24 27.79 -14.69
C PRO A 22 -76.73 27.63 -14.83
N ALA A 23 -76.25 26.43 -14.63
CA ALA A 23 -74.88 26.04 -14.81
C ALA A 23 -74.49 26.15 -16.29
N SER A 24 -73.54 27.04 -16.62
CA SER A 24 -72.84 27.01 -17.89
C SER A 24 -72.05 25.65 -18.00
N PRO A 25 -72.00 25.05 -19.20
CA PRO A 25 -71.25 23.86 -19.41
C PRO A 25 -69.75 24.16 -19.15
N ALA A 26 -69.16 23.41 -18.20
CA ALA A 26 -67.74 23.46 -17.95
C ALA A 26 -66.99 22.98 -19.24
N SER A 27 -66.23 23.87 -19.83
CA SER A 27 -65.25 23.53 -20.86
C SER A 27 -64.25 22.55 -20.28
N ALA A 28 -64.32 21.28 -20.72
CA ALA A 28 -63.30 20.32 -20.40
C ALA A 28 -61.95 20.76 -20.93
N HIS A 29 -61.07 21.22 -20.05
CA HIS A 29 -59.68 21.42 -20.43
C HIS A 29 -59.11 20.08 -20.86
N PRO A 30 -58.46 19.97 -22.05
CA PRO A 30 -57.83 18.75 -22.45
C PRO A 30 -56.78 18.38 -21.42
N LYS A 31 -56.86 17.18 -20.89
CA LYS A 31 -55.87 16.61 -19.97
C LYS A 31 -54.50 16.68 -20.66
N PRO A 32 -53.47 17.26 -20.03
CA PRO A 32 -52.16 17.31 -20.65
C PRO A 32 -51.75 15.89 -21.07
N PRO A 33 -51.15 15.73 -22.24
CA PRO A 33 -50.73 14.42 -22.74
C PRO A 33 -49.80 13.78 -21.69
N LYS A 34 -50.04 12.51 -21.40
CA LYS A 34 -49.18 11.73 -20.52
C LYS A 34 -47.76 11.73 -21.11
N PRO A 35 -46.72 12.06 -20.33
CA PRO A 35 -45.36 11.99 -20.83
C PRO A 35 -45.11 10.63 -21.48
N PRO A 36 -44.42 10.58 -22.63
CA PRO A 36 -44.07 9.30 -23.24
C PRO A 36 -43.30 8.43 -22.24
N PRO A 37 -43.55 7.11 -22.21
CA PRO A 37 -42.82 6.22 -21.31
C PRO A 37 -41.34 6.27 -21.64
N VAL A 38 -40.49 6.42 -20.57
CA VAL A 38 -39.05 6.35 -20.69
C VAL A 38 -38.65 4.96 -21.13
N ALA A 39 -37.92 4.80 -22.21
CA ALA A 39 -37.54 3.54 -22.77
C ALA A 39 -36.44 2.87 -21.92
N THR A 40 -36.55 1.56 -21.74
CA THR A 40 -35.51 0.78 -21.05
C THR A 40 -34.23 0.72 -21.86
N THR A 41 -33.10 0.68 -21.16
CA THR A 41 -31.76 0.52 -21.75
C THR A 41 -31.03 -0.66 -21.15
N SER A 42 -30.01 -1.12 -21.85
CA SER A 42 -29.02 -2.07 -21.35
C SER A 42 -27.62 -1.54 -21.63
N THR A 43 -26.75 -1.59 -20.66
CA THR A 43 -25.34 -1.18 -20.78
C THR A 43 -24.44 -2.42 -20.72
N THR A 44 -23.46 -2.49 -21.62
CA THR A 44 -22.38 -3.49 -21.59
C THR A 44 -21.04 -2.78 -21.58
N LEU A 45 -20.03 -3.40 -20.95
CA LEU A 45 -18.67 -2.90 -20.88
C LEU A 45 -17.70 -3.94 -21.45
N THR A 46 -16.77 -3.50 -22.29
CA THR A 46 -15.67 -4.32 -22.81
C THR A 46 -14.36 -3.56 -22.68
N ALA A 47 -13.25 -4.27 -22.56
CA ALA A 47 -11.90 -3.72 -22.51
C ALA A 47 -11.07 -4.25 -23.68
N SER A 48 -10.04 -3.48 -24.08
CA SER A 48 -9.03 -3.94 -25.06
C SER A 48 -8.20 -5.12 -24.57
N ALA A 49 -8.03 -5.23 -23.24
CA ALA A 49 -7.43 -6.35 -22.54
C ALA A 49 -8.01 -6.46 -21.12
N THR A 50 -8.09 -7.67 -20.58
CA THR A 50 -8.54 -7.96 -19.20
C THR A 50 -7.40 -8.44 -18.30
N SER A 51 -6.18 -8.50 -18.84
CA SER A 51 -4.93 -8.68 -18.10
C SER A 51 -3.92 -7.73 -18.70
N VAL A 52 -3.42 -6.82 -17.91
CA VAL A 52 -2.49 -5.76 -18.33
C VAL A 52 -1.42 -5.56 -17.27
N ALA A 53 -0.30 -4.97 -17.65
CA ALA A 53 0.67 -4.46 -16.71
C ALA A 53 0.19 -3.10 -16.17
N GLN A 54 0.58 -2.74 -14.96
CA GLN A 54 0.41 -1.40 -14.40
C GLN A 54 0.90 -0.35 -15.40
N ASP A 55 0.33 0.84 -15.38
CA ASP A 55 0.65 1.95 -16.27
C ASP A 55 0.45 1.67 -17.79
N SER A 56 -0.09 0.50 -18.12
CA SER A 56 -0.46 0.18 -19.51
C SER A 56 -1.78 0.82 -19.91
N TRP A 57 -1.81 1.42 -21.10
CA TRP A 57 -3.03 1.99 -21.66
C TRP A 57 -4.08 0.93 -21.94
N VAL A 58 -5.25 1.05 -21.33
CA VAL A 58 -6.43 0.21 -21.57
C VAL A 58 -7.55 1.05 -22.14
N THR A 59 -8.17 0.57 -23.19
CA THR A 59 -9.35 1.21 -23.80
C THR A 59 -10.60 0.42 -23.43
N PHE A 60 -11.54 1.09 -22.77
CA PHE A 60 -12.86 0.57 -22.43
C PHE A 60 -13.91 1.11 -23.38
N LYS A 61 -14.85 0.24 -23.80
CA LYS A 61 -16.01 0.63 -24.60
C LYS A 61 -17.28 0.24 -23.86
N ALA A 62 -18.06 1.24 -23.48
CA ALA A 62 -19.40 1.07 -22.93
C ALA A 62 -20.42 1.24 -24.07
N GLN A 63 -21.24 0.23 -24.29
CA GLN A 63 -22.32 0.27 -25.28
C GLN A 63 -23.68 0.28 -24.57
N VAL A 64 -24.48 1.30 -24.87
CA VAL A 64 -25.86 1.46 -24.36
C VAL A 64 -26.81 1.22 -25.49
N THR A 65 -27.72 0.26 -25.31
CA THR A 65 -28.72 -0.14 -26.31
C THR A 65 -30.13 0.05 -25.78
N SER A 66 -31.08 0.26 -26.67
CA SER A 66 -32.52 0.29 -26.39
C SER A 66 -33.30 -0.17 -27.63
N ASN A 67 -34.48 -0.74 -27.42
CA ASN A 67 -35.41 -1.11 -28.49
C ASN A 67 -36.18 0.10 -29.06
N ALA A 68 -36.05 1.28 -28.43
CA ALA A 68 -36.76 2.51 -28.80
C ALA A 68 -35.89 3.55 -29.53
N GLY A 69 -34.70 3.16 -29.98
CA GLY A 69 -33.76 4.01 -30.69
C GLY A 69 -32.39 4.06 -30.04
N THR A 70 -31.52 4.95 -30.54
CA THR A 70 -30.13 5.08 -30.06
C THR A 70 -30.09 6.01 -28.84
N PRO A 71 -29.66 5.52 -27.66
CA PRO A 71 -29.54 6.36 -26.46
C PRO A 71 -28.51 7.46 -26.65
N ALA A 72 -28.84 8.65 -26.07
CA ALA A 72 -27.96 9.79 -25.96
C ALA A 72 -27.79 10.16 -24.50
N GLY A 73 -26.72 10.89 -24.16
CA GLY A 73 -26.34 11.24 -22.78
C GLY A 73 -24.88 10.87 -22.49
N SER A 74 -24.57 10.57 -21.26
CA SER A 74 -23.19 10.21 -20.83
C SER A 74 -23.15 8.93 -20.04
N VAL A 75 -21.99 8.29 -20.07
CA VAL A 75 -21.62 7.13 -19.26
C VAL A 75 -20.47 7.54 -18.35
N THR A 76 -20.52 7.12 -17.09
CA THR A 76 -19.40 7.23 -16.15
C THR A 76 -18.78 5.85 -15.98
N LEU A 77 -17.46 5.75 -16.10
CA LEU A 77 -16.67 4.57 -15.79
C LEU A 77 -16.12 4.72 -14.38
N THR A 78 -16.42 3.77 -13.52
CA THR A 78 -15.97 3.73 -12.12
C THR A 78 -15.24 2.43 -11.87
N ASP A 79 -14.14 2.48 -11.12
CA ASP A 79 -13.55 1.31 -10.49
C ASP A 79 -14.31 1.04 -9.18
N ALA A 80 -15.05 -0.05 -9.13
CA ALA A 80 -15.85 -0.41 -7.97
C ALA A 80 -15.00 -1.01 -6.82
N SER A 81 -13.72 -1.32 -7.07
CA SER A 81 -12.81 -1.84 -6.05
C SER A 81 -12.44 -0.77 -5.01
N ASP A 82 -12.33 0.50 -5.45
CA ASP A 82 -11.97 1.65 -4.59
C ASP A 82 -12.96 2.83 -4.69
N GLY A 83 -13.94 2.73 -5.60
CA GLY A 83 -14.92 3.79 -5.83
C GLY A 83 -14.44 4.94 -6.72
N SER A 84 -13.23 4.88 -7.25
CA SER A 84 -12.65 5.94 -8.08
C SER A 84 -13.39 6.10 -9.41
N ILE A 85 -13.57 7.36 -9.85
CA ILE A 85 -14.17 7.67 -11.14
C ILE A 85 -13.04 7.83 -12.17
N LEU A 86 -12.94 6.86 -13.09
CA LEU A 86 -11.93 6.85 -14.15
C LEU A 86 -12.27 7.80 -15.31
N GLY A 87 -13.53 8.23 -15.40
CA GLY A 87 -13.93 9.24 -16.36
C GLY A 87 -15.41 9.24 -16.68
N THR A 88 -15.85 10.32 -17.35
CA THR A 88 -17.21 10.43 -17.91
C THR A 88 -17.11 10.79 -19.38
N SER A 89 -17.82 10.06 -20.25
CA SER A 89 -17.79 10.22 -21.69
C SER A 89 -19.20 10.28 -22.27
N ALA A 90 -19.41 11.17 -23.23
CA ALA A 90 -20.68 11.26 -23.96
C ALA A 90 -20.87 10.06 -24.90
N LEU A 91 -22.13 9.64 -25.07
CA LEU A 91 -22.49 8.62 -26.04
C LEU A 91 -22.43 9.17 -27.48
N VAL A 92 -21.66 8.52 -28.33
CA VAL A 92 -21.64 8.72 -29.78
C VAL A 92 -22.18 7.47 -30.42
N SER A 93 -23.33 7.56 -31.07
CA SER A 93 -24.04 6.41 -31.67
C SER A 93 -24.24 5.25 -30.67
N GLY A 94 -24.58 5.59 -29.42
CA GLY A 94 -24.81 4.61 -28.33
C GLY A 94 -23.54 4.05 -27.69
N THR A 95 -22.34 4.54 -28.03
CA THR A 95 -21.06 4.05 -27.49
C THR A 95 -20.31 5.20 -26.80
N ALA A 96 -19.77 4.93 -25.60
CA ALA A 96 -18.80 5.77 -24.90
C ALA A 96 -17.45 5.02 -24.84
N THR A 97 -16.36 5.76 -25.08
CA THR A 97 -14.99 5.19 -25.04
C THR A 97 -14.19 5.91 -23.98
N PHE A 98 -13.42 5.15 -23.22
CA PHE A 98 -12.51 5.62 -22.19
C PHE A 98 -11.13 5.01 -22.44
N THR A 99 -10.09 5.77 -22.21
CA THR A 99 -8.71 5.27 -22.30
C THR A 99 -7.97 5.76 -21.08
N THR A 100 -7.41 4.85 -20.31
CA THR A 100 -6.68 5.16 -19.08
C THR A 100 -5.46 4.25 -18.94
N ALA A 101 -4.41 4.73 -18.30
CA ALA A 101 -3.29 3.96 -17.78
C ALA A 101 -3.27 3.97 -16.24
N ALA A 102 -4.21 4.66 -15.60
CA ALA A 102 -4.24 4.86 -14.15
C ALA A 102 -5.05 3.77 -13.42
N LEU A 103 -4.89 2.51 -13.83
CA LEU A 103 -5.45 1.39 -13.08
C LEU A 103 -4.43 0.95 -12.03
N ALA A 104 -4.82 0.96 -10.76
CA ALA A 104 -3.99 0.44 -9.68
C ALA A 104 -3.80 -1.09 -9.83
N PRO A 105 -2.68 -1.65 -9.32
CA PRO A 105 -2.45 -3.09 -9.31
C PRO A 105 -3.55 -3.89 -8.62
N GLY A 106 -3.64 -5.18 -8.94
CA GLY A 106 -4.65 -6.08 -8.40
C GLY A 106 -5.79 -6.37 -9.36
N THR A 107 -6.83 -7.05 -8.88
CA THR A 107 -8.03 -7.33 -9.67
C THR A 107 -9.03 -6.20 -9.51
N ARG A 108 -9.13 -5.35 -10.52
CA ARG A 108 -10.02 -4.19 -10.55
C ARG A 108 -11.41 -4.57 -11.09
N GLN A 109 -12.47 -4.01 -10.50
CA GLN A 109 -13.86 -4.27 -10.87
C GLN A 109 -14.45 -3.03 -11.55
N LEU A 110 -14.41 -2.98 -12.87
CA LEU A 110 -14.82 -1.81 -13.65
C LEU A 110 -16.33 -1.84 -13.95
N VAL A 111 -17.04 -0.75 -13.66
CA VAL A 111 -18.47 -0.60 -13.91
C VAL A 111 -18.74 0.64 -14.77
N ALA A 112 -19.44 0.47 -15.87
CA ALA A 112 -19.94 1.58 -16.70
C ALA A 112 -21.40 1.87 -16.34
N SER A 113 -21.70 3.09 -15.92
CA SER A 113 -23.03 3.53 -15.52
C SER A 113 -23.55 4.62 -16.46
N TYR A 114 -24.63 4.31 -17.16
CA TYR A 114 -25.38 5.27 -17.98
C TYR A 114 -26.38 6.03 -17.13
N GLY A 115 -26.28 7.34 -17.06
CA GLY A 115 -27.14 8.19 -16.22
C GLY A 115 -28.57 8.37 -16.72
N GLY A 116 -28.90 7.87 -17.93
CA GLY A 116 -30.20 8.06 -18.55
C GLY A 116 -30.33 9.39 -19.29
N SER A 117 -31.53 9.64 -19.85
CA SER A 117 -31.95 10.88 -20.47
C SER A 117 -33.45 11.09 -20.33
N THR A 118 -34.03 12.15 -20.90
CA THR A 118 -35.47 12.38 -20.87
C THR A 118 -36.30 11.28 -21.56
N SER A 119 -35.69 10.50 -22.47
CA SER A 119 -36.33 9.44 -23.25
C SER A 119 -35.84 8.04 -22.91
N PHE A 120 -34.74 7.91 -22.20
CA PHE A 120 -34.07 6.64 -21.91
C PHE A 120 -33.77 6.50 -20.41
N ALA A 121 -34.13 5.34 -19.85
CA ALA A 121 -33.86 5.01 -18.44
C ALA A 121 -32.37 4.78 -18.19
N PRO A 122 -31.87 5.03 -16.96
CA PRO A 122 -30.50 4.68 -16.59
C PRO A 122 -30.28 3.17 -16.58
N SER A 123 -29.04 2.73 -16.80
CA SER A 123 -28.62 1.33 -16.70
C SER A 123 -27.11 1.24 -16.43
N SER A 124 -26.68 0.13 -15.80
CA SER A 124 -25.27 -0.15 -15.54
C SER A 124 -24.86 -1.48 -16.14
N ALA A 125 -23.60 -1.58 -16.55
CA ALA A 125 -23.00 -2.84 -16.96
C ALA A 125 -22.74 -3.75 -15.74
N ALA A 126 -22.68 -5.06 -15.98
CA ALA A 126 -22.05 -5.96 -15.00
C ALA A 126 -20.57 -5.54 -14.81
N ALA A 127 -20.06 -5.76 -13.61
CA ALA A 127 -18.65 -5.47 -13.32
C ALA A 127 -17.76 -6.31 -14.25
N LEU A 128 -16.77 -5.64 -14.86
CA LEU A 128 -15.74 -6.25 -15.69
C LEU A 128 -14.45 -6.34 -14.87
N ALA A 129 -14.02 -7.56 -14.58
CA ALA A 129 -12.75 -7.79 -13.90
C ALA A 129 -11.58 -7.51 -14.87
N VAL A 130 -10.61 -6.72 -14.43
CA VAL A 130 -9.35 -6.47 -15.12
C VAL A 130 -8.23 -6.78 -14.13
N SER A 131 -7.39 -7.75 -14.45
CA SER A 131 -6.18 -8.05 -13.67
C SER A 131 -5.07 -7.08 -14.10
N VAL A 132 -4.63 -6.25 -13.18
CA VAL A 132 -3.49 -5.34 -13.37
C VAL A 132 -2.30 -5.95 -12.65
N ALA A 133 -1.38 -6.52 -13.42
CA ALA A 133 -0.12 -6.97 -12.87
C ALA A 133 0.70 -5.73 -12.48
N GLN A 134 1.16 -5.68 -11.25
CA GLN A 134 2.15 -4.68 -10.86
C GLN A 134 3.34 -4.82 -11.82
N THR A 135 3.66 -3.78 -12.54
CA THR A 135 4.87 -3.75 -13.36
C THR A 135 6.02 -3.49 -12.40
N GLY A 136 6.46 -4.58 -11.83
CA GLY A 136 7.43 -4.59 -10.79
C GLY A 136 8.83 -4.30 -11.24
N SER A 137 9.13 -3.05 -11.59
CA SER A 137 10.45 -2.55 -11.29
C SER A 137 10.47 -1.73 -10.01
N ASP A 138 9.32 -1.40 -9.43
CA ASP A 138 9.23 -0.58 -8.22
C ASP A 138 9.54 -1.39 -6.95
N ALA A 139 10.20 -0.75 -5.97
CA ALA A 139 10.29 -1.20 -4.60
C ALA A 139 9.46 -0.23 -3.76
N VAL A 140 8.27 -0.63 -3.33
CA VAL A 140 7.22 0.28 -2.86
C VAL A 140 7.18 0.46 -1.34
N THR A 141 7.92 -0.37 -0.60
CA THR A 141 8.05 -0.30 0.86
C THR A 141 9.32 -1.04 1.30
N TYR A 142 9.55 -1.15 2.61
CA TYR A 142 10.60 -1.98 3.17
C TYR A 142 10.45 -3.43 2.68
N GLN A 143 11.58 -4.06 2.27
CA GLN A 143 11.58 -5.41 1.68
C GLN A 143 10.71 -5.52 0.42
N ILE A 144 10.77 -4.50 -0.43
CA ILE A 144 10.31 -4.42 -1.83
C ILE A 144 8.81 -4.19 -1.98
N ASP A 145 7.96 -5.06 -1.45
CA ASP A 145 6.53 -5.10 -1.75
C ASP A 145 5.67 -5.24 -0.47
N PRO A 146 4.33 -5.16 -0.56
CA PRO A 146 3.45 -5.28 0.59
C PRO A 146 3.52 -6.63 1.33
N SER A 147 4.04 -7.68 0.72
CA SER A 147 4.29 -8.98 1.39
C SER A 147 5.57 -8.98 2.20
N HIS A 148 6.44 -8.00 2.01
CA HIS A 148 7.79 -7.89 2.58
C HIS A 148 8.68 -9.11 2.29
N ASP A 149 8.43 -9.82 1.18
CA ASP A 149 9.11 -11.06 0.84
C ASP A 149 10.53 -10.86 0.26
N GLY A 150 10.98 -9.61 0.17
CA GLY A 150 12.32 -9.26 -0.30
C GLY A 150 12.57 -9.59 -1.76
N ARG A 151 11.53 -9.96 -2.52
CA ARG A 151 11.63 -10.38 -3.91
C ARG A 151 11.27 -9.26 -4.86
N GLN A 152 12.21 -8.90 -5.73
CA GLN A 152 11.93 -8.08 -6.90
C GLN A 152 11.76 -8.99 -8.12
N ALA A 153 10.52 -9.13 -8.57
CA ALA A 153 10.18 -10.07 -9.63
C ALA A 153 10.64 -9.60 -11.03
N PHE A 154 10.75 -8.28 -11.23
CA PHE A 154 11.02 -7.67 -12.54
C PHE A 154 12.06 -6.55 -12.43
N GLY A 155 12.61 -6.11 -13.58
CA GLY A 155 13.52 -4.97 -13.62
C GLY A 155 14.85 -5.19 -12.87
N ALA A 156 15.26 -6.46 -12.70
CA ALA A 156 16.54 -6.77 -12.09
C ALA A 156 17.70 -6.22 -12.93
N PRO A 157 18.69 -5.58 -12.31
CA PRO A 157 19.95 -5.33 -13.01
C PRO A 157 20.68 -6.65 -13.23
N ASP A 158 21.51 -6.72 -14.28
CA ASP A 158 22.42 -7.86 -14.47
C ASP A 158 23.46 -7.88 -13.36
N ALA A 159 23.27 -8.78 -12.40
CA ALA A 159 24.12 -8.88 -11.23
C ALA A 159 25.61 -9.13 -11.54
N SER A 160 25.94 -9.63 -12.74
CA SER A 160 27.34 -9.87 -13.15
C SER A 160 28.05 -8.63 -13.72
N ALA A 161 27.29 -7.59 -14.07
CA ALA A 161 27.80 -6.42 -14.79
C ALA A 161 27.51 -5.09 -14.05
N LEU A 162 27.20 -5.14 -12.75
CA LEU A 162 26.88 -3.96 -11.96
C LEU A 162 28.04 -2.97 -11.90
N THR A 163 27.73 -1.71 -12.16
CA THR A 163 28.63 -0.56 -11.97
C THR A 163 27.96 0.47 -11.10
N GLN A 164 28.74 1.21 -10.32
CA GLN A 164 28.19 2.33 -9.56
C GLN A 164 27.72 3.42 -10.53
N LYS A 165 26.42 3.75 -10.47
CA LYS A 165 25.82 4.80 -11.29
C LYS A 165 26.01 6.16 -10.67
N TRP A 166 25.70 6.23 -9.37
CA TRP A 166 25.89 7.45 -8.57
C TRP A 166 26.09 7.08 -7.10
N ASN A 167 26.63 8.04 -6.35
CA ASN A 167 26.75 8.01 -4.90
C ASN A 167 26.56 9.43 -4.41
N VAL A 168 25.57 9.67 -3.56
CA VAL A 168 25.21 11.00 -3.07
C VAL A 168 25.21 11.03 -1.55
N THR A 169 25.75 12.11 -0.98
CA THR A 169 25.68 12.35 0.46
C THR A 169 24.45 13.21 0.73
N LEU A 170 23.52 12.69 1.53
CA LEU A 170 22.25 13.34 1.87
C LEU A 170 22.24 13.86 3.31
N GLY A 171 22.83 13.12 4.24
CA GLY A 171 22.95 13.51 5.64
C GLY A 171 24.11 14.47 5.89
N GLY A 172 23.94 15.37 6.86
CA GLY A 172 25.01 16.23 7.33
C GLY A 172 26.07 15.45 8.11
N THR A 173 27.34 15.86 8.03
CA THR A 173 28.39 15.36 8.90
C THR A 173 28.49 16.21 10.16
N GLY A 174 28.59 15.59 11.35
CA GLY A 174 28.89 16.34 12.59
C GLY A 174 27.67 16.87 13.35
N GLY A 175 26.54 16.20 13.25
CA GLY A 175 25.38 16.42 14.13
C GLY A 175 25.67 16.02 15.58
N SER A 176 24.93 16.61 16.51
CA SER A 176 25.06 16.33 17.94
C SER A 176 24.23 15.15 18.42
N LEU A 177 23.37 14.63 17.57
CA LEU A 177 22.48 13.49 17.85
C LEU A 177 23.15 12.20 17.39
N ALA A 178 23.03 11.14 18.19
CA ALA A 178 23.52 9.80 17.82
C ALA A 178 22.69 9.27 16.65
N GLY A 179 23.33 8.64 15.66
CA GLY A 179 22.67 8.15 14.44
C GLY A 179 22.30 9.26 13.45
N ALA A 180 22.50 10.53 13.80
CA ALA A 180 22.07 11.65 12.97
C ALA A 180 22.73 11.66 11.58
N GLY A 181 21.88 11.76 10.56
CA GLY A 181 22.30 11.77 9.16
C GLY A 181 22.20 10.42 8.46
N ASP A 182 21.78 9.37 9.16
CA ASP A 182 21.56 8.06 8.55
C ASP A 182 20.39 8.11 7.54
N VAL A 183 20.52 7.29 6.49
CA VAL A 183 19.59 7.22 5.39
C VAL A 183 18.74 5.94 5.52
N SER A 184 17.42 6.07 5.40
CA SER A 184 16.48 4.95 5.45
C SER A 184 16.62 3.99 4.27
N TYR A 185 15.91 2.85 4.36
CA TYR A 185 15.67 2.01 3.20
C TYR A 185 15.06 2.85 2.06
N PRO A 186 15.46 2.59 0.79
CA PRO A 186 14.92 3.30 -0.35
C PRO A 186 13.59 2.70 -0.81
N VAL A 187 12.66 3.56 -1.19
CA VAL A 187 11.52 3.26 -2.05
C VAL A 187 11.90 3.69 -3.46
N ILE A 188 11.73 2.81 -4.44
CA ILE A 188 12.09 3.06 -5.85
C ILE A 188 10.82 2.96 -6.67
N ALA A 189 10.37 4.07 -7.24
CA ALA A 189 9.13 4.07 -8.01
C ALA A 189 9.05 5.27 -8.97
N GLY A 190 8.47 5.06 -10.14
CA GLY A 190 8.22 6.12 -11.11
C GLY A 190 9.46 6.90 -11.54
N GLY A 191 10.60 6.22 -11.66
CA GLY A 191 11.89 6.81 -12.03
C GLY A 191 12.55 7.64 -10.92
N ARG A 192 12.11 7.47 -9.66
CA ARG A 192 12.66 8.15 -8.48
C ARG A 192 13.07 7.17 -7.38
N VAL A 193 13.99 7.65 -6.56
CA VAL A 193 14.36 6.99 -5.31
C VAL A 193 13.95 7.92 -4.16
N PHE A 194 13.12 7.41 -3.26
CA PHE A 194 12.67 8.13 -2.06
C PHE A 194 13.35 7.57 -0.83
N VAL A 195 13.87 8.45 0.01
CA VAL A 195 14.47 8.07 1.30
C VAL A 195 14.15 9.14 2.35
N THR A 196 14.10 8.73 3.61
CA THR A 196 14.16 9.67 4.73
C THR A 196 15.58 9.72 5.29
N VAL A 197 15.97 10.89 5.76
CA VAL A 197 17.30 11.14 6.31
C VAL A 197 17.13 11.88 7.63
N GLU A 198 17.79 11.40 8.68
CA GLU A 198 17.73 12.03 9.98
C GLU A 198 18.32 13.45 9.97
N ASN A 199 17.68 14.35 10.69
CA ASN A 199 18.23 15.68 10.91
C ASN A 199 19.40 15.63 11.90
N THR A 200 20.51 16.28 11.55
CA THR A 200 21.71 16.31 12.40
C THR A 200 21.66 17.36 13.50
N GLN A 201 20.75 18.31 13.42
CA GLN A 201 20.66 19.46 14.32
C GLN A 201 19.37 19.52 15.15
N THR A 202 18.31 18.92 14.63
CA THR A 202 16.99 18.89 15.24
C THR A 202 16.43 17.47 15.15
N TYR A 203 15.42 17.17 15.95
CA TYR A 203 14.64 15.95 15.76
C TYR A 203 13.82 16.01 14.47
N GLY A 204 13.33 14.85 14.03
CA GLY A 204 12.63 14.67 12.76
C GLY A 204 13.58 14.28 11.64
N THR A 205 13.06 14.20 10.45
CA THR A 205 13.77 13.75 9.24
C THR A 205 13.52 14.69 8.07
N ASN A 206 14.26 14.49 6.99
CA ASN A 206 13.92 15.05 5.68
C ASN A 206 13.61 13.91 4.72
N LEU A 207 12.49 14.02 4.02
CA LEU A 207 12.14 13.19 2.88
C LEU A 207 12.79 13.77 1.62
N PHE A 208 13.53 12.95 0.90
CA PHE A 208 14.14 13.27 -0.39
C PHE A 208 13.53 12.42 -1.49
N ALA A 209 13.28 13.03 -2.64
CA ALA A 209 13.06 12.36 -3.90
C ALA A 209 14.23 12.64 -4.82
N LEU A 210 14.88 11.60 -5.29
CA LEU A 210 16.05 11.67 -6.17
C LEU A 210 15.67 11.10 -7.54
N ASP A 211 16.16 11.71 -8.60
CA ASP A 211 16.12 11.11 -9.93
C ASP A 211 16.89 9.77 -9.93
N ALA A 212 16.24 8.69 -10.28
CA ALA A 212 16.80 7.34 -10.18
C ALA A 212 18.04 7.15 -11.08
N SER A 213 18.11 7.87 -12.21
CA SER A 213 19.21 7.72 -13.17
C SER A 213 20.48 8.49 -12.78
N THR A 214 20.34 9.58 -12.02
CA THR A 214 21.45 10.51 -11.73
C THR A 214 21.76 10.69 -10.25
N GLY A 215 20.83 10.33 -9.35
CA GLY A 215 20.92 10.62 -7.93
C GLY A 215 20.69 12.09 -7.57
N ALA A 216 20.36 12.95 -8.54
CA ALA A 216 20.09 14.36 -8.27
C ALA A 216 18.77 14.51 -7.50
N THR A 217 18.76 15.43 -6.52
CA THR A 217 17.53 15.74 -5.77
C THR A 217 16.53 16.48 -6.65
N ASP A 218 15.38 15.88 -6.89
CA ASP A 218 14.23 16.52 -7.57
C ASP A 218 13.52 17.47 -6.61
N TRP A 219 13.22 16.97 -5.40
CA TRP A 219 12.60 17.75 -4.34
C TRP A 219 12.93 17.15 -2.97
N SER A 220 12.74 17.93 -1.91
CA SER A 220 12.82 17.47 -0.53
C SER A 220 11.86 18.25 0.36
N VAL A 221 11.40 17.60 1.45
CA VAL A 221 10.51 18.20 2.43
C VAL A 221 10.89 17.74 3.84
N GLY A 222 10.86 18.68 4.81
CA GLY A 222 11.12 18.37 6.21
C GLY A 222 9.92 17.69 6.86
N LEU A 223 10.15 16.61 7.57
CA LEU A 223 9.16 15.88 8.38
C LEU A 223 9.50 16.15 9.85
N ALA A 224 8.66 16.94 10.53
CA ALA A 224 8.80 17.18 11.94
C ALA A 224 8.56 15.90 12.74
N GLY A 225 9.21 15.75 13.89
CA GLY A 225 9.00 14.59 14.77
C GLY A 225 9.80 14.72 16.06
N THR A 226 9.42 13.94 17.08
CA THR A 226 10.09 13.91 18.38
C THR A 226 11.43 13.19 18.32
N TYR A 227 11.58 12.23 17.39
CA TYR A 227 12.81 11.44 17.16
C TYR A 227 13.18 11.41 15.67
N GLY A 228 14.27 10.73 15.34
CA GLY A 228 14.83 10.62 13.99
C GLY A 228 14.12 9.60 13.08
N PHE A 229 12.99 9.05 13.50
CA PHE A 229 12.28 8.04 12.72
C PHE A 229 11.30 8.67 11.74
N SER A 230 11.38 8.26 10.48
CA SER A 230 10.28 8.29 9.51
C SER A 230 10.46 7.18 8.48
N ALA A 231 9.38 6.58 8.07
CA ALA A 231 9.36 5.45 7.14
C ALA A 231 8.36 5.70 6.00
N LEU A 232 8.58 5.04 4.87
CA LEU A 232 7.91 5.34 3.61
C LEU A 232 7.16 4.13 3.05
N ALA A 233 6.07 4.40 2.36
CA ALA A 233 5.44 3.49 1.41
C ALA A 233 5.01 4.27 0.16
N TYR A 234 4.85 3.59 -0.95
CA TYR A 234 4.41 4.17 -2.22
C TYR A 234 3.26 3.36 -2.81
N ASP A 235 2.25 4.06 -3.28
CA ASP A 235 1.24 3.52 -4.20
C ASP A 235 0.65 4.64 -5.07
N GLY A 236 0.22 4.33 -6.28
CA GLY A 236 -0.57 5.20 -7.12
C GLY A 236 -0.01 6.62 -7.34
N GLN A 237 1.31 6.81 -7.44
CA GLN A 237 2.01 8.11 -7.55
C GLN A 237 1.98 8.95 -6.25
N THR A 238 1.66 8.32 -5.14
CA THR A 238 1.67 8.93 -3.81
C THR A 238 2.76 8.29 -2.96
N ILE A 239 3.54 9.10 -2.27
CA ILE A 239 4.46 8.65 -1.22
C ILE A 239 3.81 8.93 0.14
N PHE A 240 3.71 7.92 0.96
CA PHE A 240 3.20 8.00 2.32
C PHE A 240 4.37 8.00 3.29
N ALA A 241 4.44 9.01 4.14
CA ALA A 241 5.50 9.15 5.15
C ALA A 241 4.87 9.11 6.54
N LEU A 242 5.33 8.17 7.36
CA LEU A 242 4.93 8.02 8.75
C LEU A 242 6.09 8.47 9.64
N ASN A 243 5.85 9.40 10.57
CA ASN A 243 6.84 9.79 11.56
C ASN A 243 6.67 9.04 12.89
N TYR A 244 7.62 9.20 13.80
CA TYR A 244 7.60 8.60 15.13
C TYR A 244 6.32 8.93 15.93
N ASP A 245 5.83 10.15 15.81
CA ASP A 245 4.67 10.65 16.57
C ASP A 245 3.33 10.19 15.97
N GLY A 246 3.33 9.41 14.89
CA GLY A 246 2.14 8.89 14.22
C GLY A 246 1.47 9.89 13.28
N LEU A 247 2.18 10.92 12.84
CA LEU A 247 1.70 11.74 11.73
C LEU A 247 1.98 10.99 10.43
N LEU A 248 0.91 10.49 9.79
CA LEU A 248 0.93 9.92 8.46
C LEU A 248 0.59 11.00 7.45
N THR A 249 1.50 11.27 6.54
CA THR A 249 1.36 12.32 5.52
C THR A 249 1.50 11.73 4.13
N ALA A 250 0.59 12.07 3.24
CA ALA A 250 0.66 11.73 1.81
C ALA A 250 1.21 12.91 1.01
N PHE A 251 2.15 12.60 0.13
CA PHE A 251 2.76 13.56 -0.78
C PHE A 251 2.63 13.09 -2.23
N SER A 252 2.44 14.02 -3.15
CA SER A 252 2.62 13.74 -4.57
C SER A 252 4.07 13.29 -4.82
N ALA A 253 4.27 12.08 -5.30
CA ALA A 253 5.60 11.53 -5.58
C ALA A 253 6.38 12.36 -6.62
N SER A 254 5.67 13.02 -7.54
CA SER A 254 6.29 13.83 -8.60
C SER A 254 6.74 15.22 -8.13
N THR A 255 6.08 15.81 -7.12
CA THR A 255 6.29 17.22 -6.76
C THR A 255 6.64 17.46 -5.29
N GLY A 256 6.45 16.48 -4.40
CA GLY A 256 6.58 16.66 -2.97
C GLY A 256 5.47 17.52 -2.33
N GLN A 257 4.41 17.83 -3.07
CA GLN A 257 3.28 18.56 -2.53
C GLN A 257 2.50 17.65 -1.56
N GLU A 258 2.24 18.14 -0.35
CA GLU A 258 1.34 17.49 0.60
C GLU A 258 -0.08 17.40 0.02
N LEU A 259 -0.66 16.22 0.08
CA LEU A 259 -2.02 15.94 -0.37
C LEU A 259 -2.98 15.90 0.83
N TRP A 260 -2.58 15.22 1.89
CA TRP A 260 -3.28 15.19 3.17
C TRP A 260 -2.30 14.76 4.28
N ALA A 261 -2.68 15.03 5.54
CA ALA A 261 -1.97 14.58 6.74
C ALA A 261 -2.97 14.16 7.81
N THR A 262 -2.71 13.02 8.45
CA THR A 262 -3.56 12.45 9.50
C THR A 262 -2.72 12.09 10.71
N GLN A 263 -3.10 12.62 11.88
CA GLN A 263 -2.54 12.22 13.16
C GLN A 263 -3.25 10.94 13.62
N LEU A 264 -2.53 9.84 13.68
CA LEU A 264 -3.04 8.57 14.19
C LEU A 264 -3.18 8.66 15.73
N PRO A 265 -4.33 8.22 16.30
CA PRO A 265 -4.59 8.37 17.72
C PRO A 265 -3.95 7.27 18.57
N ASP A 266 -3.95 7.47 19.90
CA ASP A 266 -3.87 6.46 20.97
C ASP A 266 -2.59 5.59 21.02
N GLN A 267 -1.50 6.00 20.37
CA GLN A 267 -0.22 5.31 20.44
C GLN A 267 0.89 6.26 20.92
N TRP A 268 1.98 5.67 21.47
CA TRP A 268 3.12 6.44 21.97
C TRP A 268 4.21 6.63 20.93
N ALA A 269 4.32 5.63 20.04
CA ALA A 269 5.39 5.59 19.07
C ALA A 269 4.96 4.79 17.83
N PHE A 270 5.47 5.24 16.70
CA PHE A 270 5.36 4.54 15.43
C PHE A 270 6.80 4.37 14.89
N THR A 271 7.28 3.15 14.89
CA THR A 271 8.67 2.82 14.50
C THR A 271 8.74 1.68 13.48
N ALA A 272 7.61 1.40 12.81
CA ALA A 272 7.52 0.40 11.76
C ALA A 272 7.10 1.05 10.43
N PRO A 273 7.63 0.61 9.29
CA PRO A 273 7.20 1.07 7.98
C PRO A 273 5.69 0.90 7.76
N PRO A 274 5.04 1.89 7.14
CA PRO A 274 3.70 1.71 6.63
C PRO A 274 3.71 0.81 5.39
N THR A 275 2.58 0.17 5.10
CA THR A 275 2.39 -0.64 3.90
C THR A 275 1.15 -0.16 3.15
N ALA A 276 1.34 0.30 1.92
CA ALA A 276 0.25 0.71 1.05
C ALA A 276 -0.19 -0.46 0.17
N TYR A 277 -1.50 -0.71 0.13
CA TYR A 277 -2.07 -1.82 -0.64
C TYR A 277 -3.54 -1.55 -0.98
N ASP A 278 -3.86 -1.57 -2.27
CA ASP A 278 -5.23 -1.49 -2.82
C ASP A 278 -6.06 -0.31 -2.26
N GLY A 279 -5.47 0.90 -2.24
CA GLY A 279 -6.14 2.13 -1.79
C GLY A 279 -6.15 2.33 -0.28
N VAL A 280 -5.39 1.55 0.48
CA VAL A 280 -5.32 1.61 1.94
C VAL A 280 -3.88 1.57 2.42
N VAL A 281 -3.52 2.49 3.32
CA VAL A 281 -2.24 2.46 4.05
C VAL A 281 -2.46 1.76 5.39
N TYR A 282 -1.73 0.68 5.62
CA TYR A 282 -1.73 -0.05 6.88
C TYR A 282 -0.55 0.37 7.73
N VAL A 283 -0.82 0.65 9.01
CA VAL A 283 0.16 1.16 9.97
C VAL A 283 0.01 0.42 11.29
N SER A 284 1.10 0.10 11.95
CA SER A 284 1.09 -0.39 13.33
C SER A 284 1.79 0.59 14.26
N GLY A 285 1.35 0.64 15.51
CA GLY A 285 1.90 1.52 16.52
C GLY A 285 2.04 0.85 17.88
N ALA A 286 2.89 1.42 18.72
CA ALA A 286 3.18 0.97 20.07
C ALA A 286 2.40 1.77 21.10
N GLY A 287 1.73 1.07 22.05
CA GLY A 287 0.97 1.68 23.11
C GLY A 287 0.67 0.70 24.24
N TYR A 288 -0.32 1.00 25.07
CA TYR A 288 -0.87 0.02 26.00
C TYR A 288 -1.72 -1.01 25.25
N GLY A 289 -1.11 -2.10 24.80
CA GLY A 289 -1.68 -3.07 23.90
C GLY A 289 -1.20 -2.83 22.47
N GLY A 290 -1.63 -1.76 21.85
CA GLY A 290 -1.29 -1.38 20.47
C GLY A 290 -2.46 -1.48 19.51
N TYR A 291 -2.29 -0.86 18.34
CA TYR A 291 -3.29 -0.88 17.28
C TYR A 291 -2.64 -1.08 15.91
N VAL A 292 -3.38 -1.73 15.03
CA VAL A 292 -3.17 -1.70 13.59
C VAL A 292 -4.24 -0.80 12.99
N TYR A 293 -3.84 0.13 12.17
CA TYR A 293 -4.72 1.09 11.48
C TYR A 293 -4.80 0.77 10.01
N ALA A 294 -5.98 0.96 9.42
CA ALA A 294 -6.17 1.05 7.98
C ALA A 294 -6.64 2.46 7.65
N VAL A 295 -5.89 3.16 6.83
CA VAL A 295 -6.09 4.56 6.46
C VAL A 295 -6.33 4.65 4.96
N SER A 296 -7.38 5.36 4.53
CA SER A 296 -7.67 5.58 3.12
C SER A 296 -6.54 6.37 2.45
N GLU A 297 -5.99 5.88 1.35
CA GLU A 297 -4.98 6.58 0.57
C GLU A 297 -5.52 7.88 -0.06
N ALA A 298 -6.81 7.92 -0.35
CA ALA A 298 -7.43 9.04 -1.07
C ALA A 298 -7.56 10.31 -0.21
N ASP A 299 -7.82 10.16 1.10
CA ASP A 299 -8.18 11.29 1.95
C ASP A 299 -7.64 11.21 3.39
N GLY A 300 -6.87 10.19 3.72
CA GLY A 300 -6.25 10.00 5.03
C GLY A 300 -7.22 9.62 6.16
N LEU A 301 -8.46 9.24 5.84
CA LEU A 301 -9.42 8.84 6.88
C LEU A 301 -9.13 7.43 7.39
N VAL A 302 -9.10 7.27 8.71
CA VAL A 302 -9.01 5.95 9.34
C VAL A 302 -10.29 5.17 9.06
N GLN A 303 -10.16 4.05 8.36
CA GLN A 303 -11.28 3.18 7.99
C GLN A 303 -11.61 2.17 9.09
N TRP A 304 -10.58 1.62 9.73
CA TRP A 304 -10.72 0.74 10.88
C TRP A 304 -9.45 0.71 11.73
N GLU A 305 -9.61 0.25 12.95
CA GLU A 305 -8.56 0.02 13.94
C GLU A 305 -8.69 -1.40 14.49
N GLY A 306 -7.58 -2.14 14.54
CA GLY A 306 -7.50 -3.48 15.11
C GLY A 306 -6.68 -3.48 16.38
N THR A 307 -7.28 -3.86 17.51
CA THR A 307 -6.57 -3.97 18.81
C THR A 307 -5.66 -5.19 18.83
N VAL A 308 -4.44 -5.02 19.33
CA VAL A 308 -3.44 -6.07 19.49
C VAL A 308 -2.84 -6.04 20.90
N GLU A 309 -2.21 -7.15 21.30
CA GLU A 309 -1.42 -7.24 22.53
C GLU A 309 0.06 -7.10 22.17
N ASN A 310 0.84 -6.47 23.05
CA ASN A 310 2.27 -6.19 22.85
C ASN A 310 2.56 -5.49 21.49
N GLY A 311 1.61 -4.69 21.00
CA GLY A 311 1.80 -3.90 19.80
C GLY A 311 3.04 -3.02 19.93
N ASP A 312 3.94 -3.12 18.96
CA ASP A 312 5.19 -2.37 18.91
C ASP A 312 5.63 -2.26 17.43
N LYS A 313 6.80 -2.71 17.09
CA LYS A 313 7.54 -2.44 15.87
C LYS A 313 7.35 -3.57 14.86
N SER A 314 6.18 -3.61 14.20
CA SER A 314 5.91 -4.59 13.15
C SER A 314 5.32 -3.89 11.94
N SER A 315 6.07 -3.85 10.83
CA SER A 315 5.48 -3.43 9.55
C SER A 315 4.41 -4.43 9.14
N PRO A 316 3.17 -3.97 8.87
CA PRO A 316 2.11 -4.87 8.43
C PRO A 316 2.42 -5.47 7.06
N ALA A 317 2.48 -6.78 6.94
CA ALA A 317 2.49 -7.46 5.65
C ALA A 317 1.06 -7.63 5.14
N VAL A 318 0.84 -7.40 3.85
CA VAL A 318 -0.52 -7.36 3.29
C VAL A 318 -0.58 -8.12 1.97
N ASP A 319 -1.66 -8.88 1.79
CA ASP A 319 -2.05 -9.45 0.51
C ASP A 319 -3.59 -9.55 0.40
N ASP A 320 -4.11 -10.10 -0.69
CA ASP A 320 -5.56 -10.31 -0.92
C ASP A 320 -6.26 -11.08 0.22
N SER A 321 -5.51 -11.83 1.02
CA SER A 321 -6.09 -12.63 2.11
C SER A 321 -6.20 -11.87 3.43
N GLY A 322 -5.46 -10.78 3.63
CA GLY A 322 -5.56 -9.94 4.82
C GLY A 322 -4.28 -9.20 5.20
N VAL A 323 -4.30 -8.64 6.40
CA VAL A 323 -3.24 -7.86 7.04
C VAL A 323 -2.63 -8.70 8.16
N TYR A 324 -1.31 -8.79 8.18
CA TYR A 324 -0.55 -9.62 9.11
C TYR A 324 0.48 -8.79 9.86
N VAL A 325 0.55 -8.97 11.17
CA VAL A 325 1.54 -8.31 12.05
C VAL A 325 2.12 -9.31 13.01
N SER A 326 3.40 -9.12 13.39
CA SER A 326 4.15 -10.01 14.26
C SER A 326 4.83 -9.21 15.37
N TYR A 327 4.43 -9.45 16.60
CA TYR A 327 4.93 -8.76 17.78
C TYR A 327 5.67 -9.70 18.72
N ALA A 328 6.33 -9.14 19.72
CA ALA A 328 7.04 -9.88 20.75
C ALA A 328 6.13 -10.91 21.43
N CYS A 329 6.75 -11.98 21.92
CA CYS A 329 6.04 -13.12 22.49
C CYS A 329 5.17 -13.86 21.49
N GLN A 330 5.55 -13.76 20.21
CA GLN A 330 4.80 -14.36 19.11
C GLN A 330 3.32 -13.99 19.18
N GLN A 331 3.06 -12.70 19.37
CA GLN A 331 1.72 -12.12 19.25
C GLN A 331 1.51 -11.83 17.75
N ASP A 332 1.17 -12.88 17.01
CA ASP A 332 0.94 -12.77 15.58
C ASP A 332 -0.55 -12.68 15.28
N TYR A 333 -0.92 -11.75 14.43
CA TYR A 333 -2.32 -11.50 14.09
C TYR A 333 -2.55 -11.54 12.60
N ARG A 334 -3.74 -11.98 12.23
CA ARG A 334 -4.32 -11.73 10.92
C ARG A 334 -5.65 -11.02 11.06
N PHE A 335 -5.76 -9.89 10.41
CA PHE A 335 -7.04 -9.19 10.18
C PHE A 335 -7.46 -9.40 8.73
N SER A 336 -8.78 -9.39 8.48
CA SER A 336 -9.29 -9.23 7.11
C SER A 336 -8.97 -7.80 6.62
N LEU A 337 -9.01 -7.56 5.32
CA LEU A 337 -8.86 -6.21 4.76
C LEU A 337 -9.94 -5.22 5.28
N SER A 338 -11.07 -5.73 5.79
CA SER A 338 -12.13 -4.94 6.45
C SER A 338 -11.99 -4.79 7.97
N GLY A 339 -10.85 -5.19 8.56
CA GLY A 339 -10.53 -4.99 9.98
C GLY A 339 -11.05 -6.07 10.94
N SER A 340 -11.69 -7.13 10.45
CA SER A 340 -12.14 -8.21 11.35
C SER A 340 -10.96 -9.11 11.73
N LEU A 341 -10.76 -9.37 13.03
CA LEU A 341 -9.78 -10.34 13.50
C LEU A 341 -10.14 -11.74 12.97
N VAL A 342 -9.22 -12.36 12.24
CA VAL A 342 -9.40 -13.71 11.67
C VAL A 342 -8.78 -14.76 12.57
N TRP A 343 -7.55 -14.55 13.02
CA TRP A 343 -6.88 -15.39 14.01
C TRP A 343 -5.82 -14.58 14.78
N HIS A 344 -5.51 -15.06 15.98
CA HIS A 344 -4.45 -14.58 16.86
C HIS A 344 -3.64 -15.78 17.33
N HIS A 345 -2.36 -15.78 17.06
CA HIS A 345 -1.38 -16.73 17.58
C HIS A 345 -0.63 -16.08 18.73
N THR A 346 -0.42 -16.80 19.81
CA THR A 346 0.24 -16.29 21.01
C THR A 346 1.07 -17.36 21.70
N THR A 347 2.16 -16.94 22.30
CA THR A 347 2.92 -17.74 23.29
C THR A 347 2.96 -17.01 24.61
N SER A 348 3.42 -17.69 25.66
CA SER A 348 3.49 -17.12 27.00
C SER A 348 4.86 -16.51 27.27
N CYS A 349 5.05 -15.23 26.93
CA CYS A 349 6.18 -14.45 27.44
C CYS A 349 5.75 -13.05 27.78
N GLU A 350 6.60 -12.27 28.41
CA GLU A 350 6.41 -10.85 28.69
C GLU A 350 7.52 -10.09 27.97
N GLY A 351 7.16 -9.09 27.15
CA GLY A 351 8.16 -8.25 26.49
C GLY A 351 7.61 -7.49 25.31
N GLY A 352 8.25 -6.38 24.96
CA GLY A 352 8.01 -5.57 23.78
C GLY A 352 8.99 -5.93 22.66
N GLY A 353 8.71 -5.46 21.46
CA GLY A 353 9.55 -5.60 20.28
C GLY A 353 8.98 -6.60 19.29
N GLY A 354 8.38 -6.09 18.23
CA GLY A 354 7.97 -6.84 17.05
C GLY A 354 9.01 -6.76 15.95
N SER A 355 8.74 -7.38 14.85
CA SER A 355 9.51 -7.25 13.61
C SER A 355 8.57 -7.31 12.43
N THR A 356 9.03 -6.85 11.28
CA THR A 356 8.29 -6.92 10.03
C THR A 356 7.83 -8.35 9.76
N ALA A 357 6.51 -8.54 9.62
CA ALA A 357 5.93 -9.79 9.18
C ALA A 357 6.25 -10.01 7.70
N VAL A 358 6.48 -11.26 7.28
CA VAL A 358 6.80 -11.58 5.89
C VAL A 358 5.86 -12.66 5.38
N LEU A 359 5.35 -12.50 4.16
CA LEU A 359 4.44 -13.46 3.53
C LEU A 359 5.13 -14.16 2.37
N ASP A 360 5.13 -15.49 2.36
CA ASP A 360 5.46 -16.26 1.15
C ASP A 360 4.56 -17.49 1.04
N GLY A 361 4.00 -17.70 -0.12
CA GLY A 361 3.07 -18.80 -0.38
C GLY A 361 1.87 -18.83 0.59
N GLY A 362 1.70 -19.95 1.28
CA GLY A 362 0.65 -20.15 2.28
C GLY A 362 1.05 -19.81 3.72
N ASN A 363 2.19 -19.15 3.94
CA ASN A 363 2.80 -18.96 5.24
C ASN A 363 3.02 -17.48 5.61
N VAL A 364 3.07 -17.24 6.92
CA VAL A 364 3.55 -16.01 7.56
C VAL A 364 4.83 -16.37 8.31
N TYR A 365 5.86 -15.56 8.13
CA TYR A 365 7.14 -15.70 8.84
C TYR A 365 7.22 -14.58 9.87
N GLY A 366 6.99 -14.96 11.13
CA GLY A 366 6.98 -14.07 12.29
C GLY A 366 8.31 -14.11 13.03
N ARG A 367 8.78 -12.94 13.48
CA ARG A 367 9.99 -12.78 14.29
C ARG A 367 9.69 -11.86 15.47
N GLY A 368 9.97 -12.32 16.68
CA GLY A 368 10.02 -11.47 17.86
C GLY A 368 11.46 -11.15 18.23
N ALA A 369 11.67 -10.06 18.98
CA ALA A 369 13.01 -9.59 19.34
C ALA A 369 13.85 -10.62 20.10
N HIS A 370 13.22 -11.51 20.86
CA HIS A 370 13.87 -12.49 21.75
C HIS A 370 13.34 -13.91 21.61
N ASP A 371 12.46 -14.14 20.64
CA ASP A 371 11.77 -15.40 20.43
C ASP A 371 12.39 -16.20 19.28
N THR A 372 12.17 -17.51 19.28
CA THR A 372 12.48 -18.32 18.09
C THR A 372 11.54 -17.94 16.97
N PRO A 373 12.03 -17.48 15.80
CA PRO A 373 11.17 -17.15 14.67
C PRO A 373 10.29 -18.32 14.25
N VAL A 374 9.03 -18.05 13.95
CA VAL A 374 8.00 -19.05 13.63
C VAL A 374 7.49 -18.92 12.20
N ILE A 375 7.12 -20.06 11.64
CA ILE A 375 6.39 -20.15 10.39
C ILE A 375 4.95 -20.52 10.72
N LEU A 376 4.00 -19.64 10.40
CA LEU A 376 2.58 -19.85 10.67
C LEU A 376 1.82 -20.06 9.37
N SER A 377 0.80 -20.91 9.40
CA SER A 377 -0.14 -21.01 8.29
C SER A 377 -0.96 -19.73 8.16
N LYS A 378 -0.96 -19.08 6.99
CA LYS A 378 -1.77 -17.88 6.70
C LYS A 378 -3.26 -18.09 6.96
N SER A 379 -3.77 -19.29 6.72
CA SER A 379 -5.19 -19.59 6.86
C SER A 379 -5.65 -19.75 8.31
N SER A 380 -4.81 -20.29 9.19
CA SER A 380 -5.22 -20.71 10.53
C SER A 380 -4.40 -20.10 11.68
N GLY A 381 -3.25 -19.48 11.41
CA GLY A 381 -2.34 -19.01 12.45
C GLY A 381 -1.62 -20.12 13.24
N THR A 382 -1.73 -21.39 12.79
CA THR A 382 -1.05 -22.52 13.45
C THR A 382 0.41 -22.58 13.05
N THR A 383 1.30 -22.86 14.00
CA THR A 383 2.71 -23.05 13.74
C THR A 383 2.91 -24.30 12.86
N VAL A 384 3.61 -24.13 11.74
CA VAL A 384 3.98 -25.19 10.80
C VAL A 384 5.49 -25.43 10.74
N GLY A 385 6.30 -24.53 11.30
CA GLY A 385 7.75 -24.64 11.37
C GLY A 385 8.37 -23.52 12.17
N THR A 386 9.70 -23.54 12.22
CA THR A 386 10.55 -22.47 12.79
C THR A 386 11.72 -22.22 11.85
N PHE A 387 12.35 -21.06 11.97
CA PHE A 387 13.53 -20.71 11.17
C PHE A 387 14.52 -19.89 11.99
N ALA A 388 15.71 -19.63 11.44
CA ALA A 388 16.70 -18.76 12.05
C ALA A 388 16.96 -17.57 11.14
N SER A 389 16.77 -16.35 11.63
CA SER A 389 17.11 -15.12 10.91
C SER A 389 17.24 -13.95 11.85
N GLN A 390 18.28 -13.14 11.66
CA GLN A 390 18.49 -11.87 12.37
C GLN A 390 17.73 -10.71 11.72
N THR A 391 17.36 -10.85 10.46
CA THR A 391 16.66 -9.83 9.65
C THR A 391 15.41 -10.41 8.99
N ALA A 392 14.60 -9.60 8.35
CA ALA A 392 13.52 -10.10 7.51
C ALA A 392 14.08 -11.06 6.44
N PRO A 393 13.50 -12.26 6.27
CA PRO A 393 13.93 -13.19 5.22
C PRO A 393 13.47 -12.72 3.84
N ALA A 394 14.16 -13.19 2.77
CA ALA A 394 13.72 -13.01 1.40
C ALA A 394 13.44 -14.34 0.71
N PHE A 395 12.66 -14.33 -0.36
CA PHE A 395 12.18 -15.54 -1.03
C PHE A 395 12.30 -15.46 -2.55
N ASP A 396 12.59 -16.59 -3.21
CA ASP A 396 12.57 -16.72 -4.67
C ASP A 396 11.53 -17.74 -5.17
N GLY A 397 10.69 -18.24 -4.27
CA GLY A 397 9.72 -19.31 -4.52
C GLY A 397 10.29 -20.73 -4.37
N ASN A 398 11.60 -20.90 -4.30
CA ASN A 398 12.27 -22.18 -4.06
C ASN A 398 13.06 -22.18 -2.75
N ASN A 399 13.62 -21.04 -2.39
CA ASN A 399 14.45 -20.84 -1.20
C ASN A 399 13.91 -19.69 -0.36
N MET A 400 14.14 -19.80 0.94
CA MET A 400 14.18 -18.71 1.88
C MET A 400 15.65 -18.32 2.10
N TYR A 401 15.93 -17.03 2.11
CA TYR A 401 17.26 -16.47 2.37
C TYR A 401 17.22 -15.69 3.67
N THR A 402 18.12 -16.07 4.59
CA THR A 402 18.18 -15.50 5.94
C THR A 402 19.59 -15.00 6.25
N ILE A 403 19.69 -14.09 7.21
CA ILE A 403 20.98 -13.76 7.84
C ILE A 403 21.04 -14.47 9.17
N ASP A 404 21.99 -15.38 9.29
CA ASP A 404 22.29 -16.08 10.54
C ASP A 404 23.77 -15.91 10.91
N ASN A 405 24.02 -15.40 12.11
CA ASN A 405 25.37 -15.10 12.62
C ASN A 405 26.24 -14.33 11.61
N GLY A 406 25.63 -13.32 10.93
CA GLY A 406 26.33 -12.50 9.94
C GLY A 406 26.66 -13.23 8.64
N ASN A 407 26.03 -14.35 8.33
CA ASN A 407 26.14 -15.06 7.07
C ASN A 407 24.80 -15.15 6.37
N LEU A 408 24.80 -15.06 5.06
CA LEU A 408 23.64 -15.35 4.21
C LEU A 408 23.47 -16.86 4.08
N VAL A 409 22.32 -17.36 4.46
CA VAL A 409 21.99 -18.80 4.37
C VAL A 409 20.76 -18.98 3.49
N ALA A 410 20.86 -19.86 2.50
CA ALA A 410 19.69 -20.33 1.76
C ALA A 410 19.14 -21.57 2.44
N VAL A 411 17.86 -21.51 2.76
CA VAL A 411 17.14 -22.54 3.52
C VAL A 411 15.91 -22.98 2.73
N ASP A 412 15.44 -24.20 2.94
CA ASP A 412 14.09 -24.58 2.47
C ASP A 412 13.04 -23.67 3.13
N PRO A 413 12.00 -23.18 2.40
CA PRO A 413 10.98 -22.32 3.00
C PRO A 413 10.24 -22.90 4.21
N SER A 414 10.34 -24.21 4.47
CA SER A 414 9.88 -24.83 5.71
C SER A 414 10.80 -24.58 6.93
N GLY A 415 11.91 -23.86 6.74
CA GLY A 415 12.89 -23.54 7.77
C GLY A 415 14.06 -24.54 7.87
N SER A 416 14.05 -25.63 7.12
CA SER A 416 15.09 -26.67 7.13
C SER A 416 14.92 -27.60 5.92
N PRO A 417 16.01 -28.17 5.36
CA PRO A 417 17.42 -27.97 5.70
C PRO A 417 18.05 -26.75 5.03
N ASP A 418 19.24 -26.36 5.50
CA ASP A 418 20.12 -25.43 4.82
C ASP A 418 20.61 -26.03 3.51
N ARG A 419 20.67 -25.19 2.48
CA ARG A 419 21.11 -25.58 1.13
C ARG A 419 22.53 -25.12 0.83
N TRP A 420 22.84 -23.87 1.18
CA TRP A 420 24.17 -23.28 1.07
C TRP A 420 24.29 -22.06 2.00
N SER A 421 25.53 -21.64 2.27
CA SER A 421 25.84 -20.46 3.05
C SER A 421 26.93 -19.63 2.37
N PHE A 422 26.86 -18.29 2.54
CA PHE A 422 27.83 -17.32 2.04
C PHE A 422 28.11 -16.25 3.09
N GLY A 423 29.35 -15.82 3.22
CA GLY A 423 29.76 -14.73 4.11
C GLY A 423 30.89 -15.13 5.05
N ASP A 424 31.29 -14.17 5.88
CA ASP A 424 32.39 -14.28 6.85
C ASP A 424 31.99 -13.76 8.25
N GLY A 425 30.70 -13.67 8.52
CA GLY A 425 30.16 -13.16 9.77
C GLY A 425 29.96 -11.64 9.80
N THR A 426 30.09 -10.95 8.67
CA THR A 426 29.97 -9.48 8.59
C THR A 426 28.73 -8.96 7.89
N LEU A 427 27.91 -9.85 7.33
CA LEU A 427 26.68 -9.48 6.62
C LEU A 427 25.61 -9.02 7.60
N VAL A 428 24.99 -7.86 7.30
CA VAL A 428 24.09 -7.19 8.25
C VAL A 428 22.73 -6.82 7.67
N THR A 429 22.61 -6.65 6.35
CA THR A 429 21.33 -6.20 5.79
C THR A 429 20.35 -7.36 5.62
N ALA A 430 19.07 -7.08 5.67
CA ALA A 430 18.07 -8.01 5.14
C ALA A 430 18.37 -8.31 3.66
N PRO A 431 18.33 -9.58 3.22
CA PRO A 431 18.59 -9.95 1.84
C PRO A 431 17.48 -9.46 0.93
N VAL A 432 17.82 -9.15 -0.33
CA VAL A 432 16.88 -8.86 -1.41
C VAL A 432 17.20 -9.76 -2.61
N VAL A 433 16.16 -10.35 -3.20
CA VAL A 433 16.31 -11.32 -4.31
C VAL A 433 15.78 -10.73 -5.60
N SER A 434 16.57 -10.78 -6.66
CA SER A 434 16.11 -10.41 -8.00
C SER A 434 16.99 -11.05 -9.08
N GLY A 435 16.39 -11.42 -10.22
CA GLY A 435 17.13 -11.91 -11.39
C GLY A 435 18.00 -13.15 -11.15
N GLY A 436 17.68 -13.99 -10.14
CA GLY A 436 18.48 -15.15 -9.77
C GLY A 436 19.71 -14.83 -8.91
N ALA A 437 19.84 -13.60 -8.43
CA ALA A 437 20.84 -13.16 -7.46
C ALA A 437 20.19 -12.77 -6.13
N VAL A 438 20.92 -12.99 -5.04
CA VAL A 438 20.62 -12.46 -3.70
C VAL A 438 21.61 -11.33 -3.42
N PHE A 439 21.08 -10.14 -3.13
CA PHE A 439 21.88 -8.97 -2.76
C PHE A 439 21.93 -8.85 -1.25
N VAL A 440 23.11 -8.55 -0.72
CA VAL A 440 23.35 -8.41 0.73
C VAL A 440 24.50 -7.45 1.00
N GLY A 441 24.38 -6.66 2.06
CA GLY A 441 25.39 -5.70 2.50
C GLY A 441 26.11 -6.13 3.76
N SER A 442 27.37 -5.74 3.89
CA SER A 442 28.26 -6.03 5.02
C SER A 442 28.53 -4.74 5.82
N SER A 443 28.70 -4.91 7.13
CA SER A 443 29.16 -3.84 8.03
C SER A 443 30.51 -3.24 7.66
N THR A 444 31.26 -3.86 6.74
CA THR A 444 32.49 -3.32 6.19
C THR A 444 32.27 -2.34 5.01
N GLY A 445 31.01 -2.10 4.63
CA GLY A 445 30.66 -1.23 3.50
C GLY A 445 30.68 -1.92 2.14
N MET A 446 30.83 -3.24 2.11
CA MET A 446 30.77 -4.06 0.90
C MET A 446 29.36 -4.53 0.64
N VAL A 447 28.99 -4.56 -0.64
CA VAL A 447 27.73 -5.11 -1.16
C VAL A 447 28.06 -6.30 -2.05
N TYR A 448 27.33 -7.38 -1.90
CA TYR A 448 27.52 -8.61 -2.65
C TYR A 448 26.26 -8.96 -3.46
N ALA A 449 26.46 -9.50 -4.65
CA ALA A 449 25.48 -10.29 -5.37
C ALA A 449 25.92 -11.75 -5.34
N VAL A 450 25.06 -12.62 -4.87
CA VAL A 450 25.31 -14.05 -4.67
C VAL A 450 24.31 -14.85 -5.50
N SER A 451 24.77 -15.89 -6.19
CA SER A 451 23.89 -16.77 -6.97
C SER A 451 22.85 -17.44 -6.05
N ALA A 452 21.58 -17.18 -6.31
CA ALA A 452 20.46 -17.79 -5.60
C ALA A 452 20.49 -19.32 -5.66
N ALA A 453 20.95 -19.87 -6.78
CA ALA A 453 21.02 -21.30 -7.00
C ALA A 453 22.19 -22.00 -6.30
N THR A 454 23.35 -21.33 -6.16
CA THR A 454 24.60 -22.01 -5.75
C THR A 454 25.30 -21.41 -4.55
N GLY A 455 24.92 -20.22 -4.09
CA GLY A 455 25.61 -19.50 -3.04
C GLY A 455 26.98 -18.92 -3.44
N GLN A 456 27.34 -18.96 -4.72
CA GLN A 456 28.60 -18.39 -5.20
C GLN A 456 28.48 -16.90 -5.42
N GLN A 457 29.50 -16.14 -5.04
CA GLN A 457 29.58 -14.72 -5.33
C GLN A 457 29.59 -14.48 -6.84
N ILE A 458 28.68 -13.63 -7.31
CA ILE A 458 28.62 -13.16 -8.71
C ILE A 458 29.37 -11.84 -8.84
N TRP A 459 29.15 -10.92 -7.89
CA TRP A 459 29.70 -9.57 -7.92
C TRP A 459 29.92 -9.05 -6.48
N ALA A 460 30.79 -8.06 -6.36
CA ALA A 460 30.97 -7.27 -5.14
C ALA A 460 31.32 -5.82 -5.50
N GLY A 461 30.83 -4.88 -4.72
CA GLY A 461 31.10 -3.45 -4.84
C GLY A 461 31.12 -2.76 -3.47
N ALA A 462 31.77 -1.60 -3.41
CA ALA A 462 31.82 -0.79 -2.19
C ALA A 462 30.72 0.29 -2.24
N ALA A 463 29.93 0.43 -1.18
CA ALA A 463 28.94 1.51 -1.04
C ALA A 463 29.56 2.84 -0.63
N GLY A 464 30.84 2.85 -0.24
CA GLY A 464 31.59 4.06 0.10
C GLY A 464 31.61 4.41 1.60
N SER A 465 30.76 3.81 2.41
CA SER A 465 30.73 3.94 3.86
C SER A 465 30.21 2.65 4.49
N VAL A 466 30.20 2.59 5.82
CA VAL A 466 29.64 1.48 6.61
C VAL A 466 28.17 1.30 6.26
N ILE A 467 27.75 0.05 6.03
CA ILE A 467 26.35 -0.33 5.89
C ILE A 467 25.86 -0.80 7.26
N MET A 468 24.74 -0.24 7.71
CA MET A 468 24.09 -0.63 8.94
C MET A 468 23.08 -1.76 8.67
N GLY A 469 22.86 -2.63 9.66
CA GLY A 469 21.75 -3.57 9.64
C GLY A 469 20.42 -2.87 9.96
N PRO A 470 19.28 -3.46 9.60
CA PRO A 470 18.00 -2.94 10.00
C PRO A 470 17.83 -3.05 11.51
N ASP A 471 17.56 -1.95 12.18
CA ASP A 471 17.17 -1.93 13.58
C ASP A 471 15.66 -1.70 13.69
N GLU A 472 14.93 -2.79 13.77
CA GLU A 472 13.48 -2.76 13.92
C GLU A 472 13.05 -2.46 15.37
N GLN A 473 14.00 -2.13 16.28
CA GLN A 473 13.75 -1.94 17.71
C GLN A 473 13.95 -0.50 18.21
N ASN A 474 14.55 0.38 17.42
CA ASN A 474 14.86 1.75 17.80
C ASN A 474 14.00 2.82 17.10
N ALA A 475 14.17 4.05 17.54
CA ALA A 475 13.49 5.23 17.01
C ALA A 475 14.30 5.97 15.91
N ASP A 476 15.30 5.29 15.36
CA ASP A 476 16.12 5.77 14.25
C ASP A 476 15.54 5.28 12.91
N VAL A 477 15.97 5.84 11.79
CA VAL A 477 15.49 5.38 10.48
C VAL A 477 15.82 3.92 10.25
N LEU A 478 14.85 3.17 9.74
CA LEU A 478 15.06 1.77 9.38
C LEU A 478 15.90 1.69 8.11
N VAL A 479 17.06 1.05 8.20
CA VAL A 479 17.99 0.88 7.08
C VAL A 479 17.67 -0.41 6.32
N GLY A 480 17.79 -0.40 5.00
CA GLY A 480 17.61 -1.56 4.14
C GLY A 480 18.05 -1.24 2.72
N MET A 481 18.23 -2.28 1.91
CA MET A 481 18.52 -2.13 0.48
C MET A 481 17.24 -2.34 -0.33
N ALA A 482 17.21 -1.80 -1.54
CA ALA A 482 16.16 -2.10 -2.49
C ALA A 482 16.72 -2.36 -3.89
N VAL A 483 16.00 -3.19 -4.64
CA VAL A 483 16.21 -3.39 -6.08
C VAL A 483 14.96 -2.91 -6.82
N GLY A 484 15.12 -2.01 -7.78
CA GLY A 484 14.03 -1.48 -8.59
C GLY A 484 14.56 -0.65 -9.75
N ASP A 485 13.79 -0.51 -10.81
CA ASP A 485 14.12 0.28 -12.00
C ASP A 485 15.51 -0.01 -12.60
N GLY A 486 15.97 -1.27 -12.55
CA GLY A 486 17.30 -1.67 -13.02
C GLY A 486 18.44 -1.25 -12.09
N LEU A 487 18.14 -0.80 -10.88
CA LEU A 487 19.10 -0.37 -9.87
C LEU A 487 19.08 -1.27 -8.65
N LEU A 488 20.25 -1.41 -8.03
CA LEU A 488 20.41 -1.80 -6.63
C LEU A 488 20.78 -0.52 -5.87
N VAL A 489 19.95 -0.10 -4.91
CA VAL A 489 20.15 1.11 -4.11
C VAL A 489 20.44 0.74 -2.66
N VAL A 490 21.54 1.30 -2.12
CA VAL A 490 22.15 0.90 -0.86
C VAL A 490 22.44 2.12 0.00
N PRO A 491 21.77 2.30 1.14
CA PRO A 491 22.17 3.25 2.16
C PRO A 491 23.48 2.83 2.83
N ALA A 492 24.38 3.80 3.04
CA ALA A 492 25.65 3.57 3.71
C ALA A 492 26.00 4.81 4.57
N GLY A 493 25.65 4.77 5.87
CA GLY A 493 25.70 5.91 6.76
C GLY A 493 24.87 7.07 6.20
N ASN A 494 25.48 8.25 6.05
CA ASN A 494 24.83 9.45 5.53
C ASN A 494 24.79 9.56 3.99
N ALA A 495 25.11 8.49 3.28
CA ALA A 495 25.16 8.45 1.82
C ALA A 495 24.24 7.36 1.26
N LEU A 496 23.88 7.52 -0.01
CA LEU A 496 23.09 6.57 -0.79
C LEU A 496 23.86 6.24 -2.06
N ALA A 497 24.14 4.97 -2.30
CA ALA A 497 24.83 4.48 -3.49
C ALA A 497 23.85 3.70 -4.38
N ALA A 498 23.91 3.88 -5.70
CA ALA A 498 23.18 3.10 -6.68
C ALA A 498 24.11 2.37 -7.63
N PHE A 499 23.80 1.13 -7.89
CA PHE A 499 24.49 0.26 -8.83
C PHE A 499 23.50 -0.23 -9.90
N GLY A 500 23.96 -0.36 -11.13
CA GLY A 500 23.14 -0.82 -12.26
C GLY A 500 24.01 -1.12 -13.48
N ASN A 501 23.40 -1.45 -14.61
CA ASN A 501 24.09 -1.77 -15.88
C ASN A 501 24.24 -0.58 -16.80
#